data_39e48111d0c00aaade20192ded0798fa
#
_entry.id   39e48111d0c00aaade20192ded0798fa
#
_cell.length_a   1.000
_cell.length_b   1.000
_cell.length_c   1.000
_cell.angle_alpha   90.00
_cell.angle_beta   90.00
_cell.angle_gamma   90.00
#
_symmetry.space_group_name_H-M   'P 1'
#
loop_
_entity.id
_entity.type
_entity.pdbx_description
1 polymer ?
#
loop_
_entity_poly.entity_id
_entity_poly.type
_entity_poly.pdbx_seq_one_letter_code
_entity_poly.pdbx_strand_id
1 'polypeptide(L)'
;MKFMKIDGYDFEGPYVAGKGEVPPINGVALIVSEAGEGAMILAVTSGDNLLETIDNSPDLPEWTANAYRGVVDIYVLPMELPMRDSLVKSIAEKRKGYLRCQKFEAIVDDW
;
A
#
# COMPACT_ATOMS: atom_id res chain seq x y z
N MET A 1 -5.36 -13.44 -10.71
CA MET A 1 -5.43 -12.53 -9.56
C MET A 1 -5.54 -13.31 -8.28
N LYS A 2 -4.92 -12.82 -7.25
CA LYS A 2 -5.07 -13.41 -5.92
C LYS A 2 -5.49 -12.32 -4.94
N PHE A 3 -5.86 -12.75 -3.74
CA PHE A 3 -6.30 -11.84 -2.70
C PHE A 3 -5.40 -11.96 -1.48
N MET A 4 -5.11 -10.82 -0.88
CA MET A 4 -4.39 -10.78 0.38
C MET A 4 -5.37 -10.27 1.44
N LYS A 5 -5.65 -11.10 2.45
CA LYS A 5 -6.60 -10.73 3.49
C LYS A 5 -5.87 -9.99 4.61
N ILE A 6 -6.27 -8.74 4.83
CA ILE A 6 -5.72 -7.89 5.88
C ILE A 6 -6.89 -7.29 6.65
N ASP A 7 -6.92 -7.52 7.95
CA ASP A 7 -7.95 -6.97 8.86
C ASP A 7 -9.38 -7.27 8.41
N GLY A 8 -9.57 -8.46 7.81
CA GLY A 8 -10.88 -8.89 7.36
C GLY A 8 -11.27 -8.43 5.96
N TYR A 9 -10.41 -7.67 5.29
CA TYR A 9 -10.65 -7.20 3.93
C TYR A 9 -9.78 -7.95 2.93
N ASP A 10 -10.35 -8.23 1.75
CA ASP A 10 -9.64 -8.92 0.68
C ASP A 10 -9.10 -7.91 -0.32
N PHE A 11 -7.80 -7.72 -0.35
CA PHE A 11 -7.12 -6.84 -1.30
C PHE A 11 -6.72 -7.65 -2.53
N GLU A 12 -7.05 -7.15 -3.70
CA GLU A 12 -6.80 -7.84 -4.96
C GLU A 12 -5.48 -7.42 -5.59
N GLY A 13 -4.74 -8.37 -6.11
CA GLY A 13 -3.49 -8.13 -6.82
C GLY A 13 -2.81 -9.42 -7.23
N PRO A 14 -1.51 -9.39 -7.49
CA PRO A 14 -0.66 -8.20 -7.48
C PRO A 14 -0.68 -7.41 -8.78
N TYR A 15 -0.47 -6.10 -8.67
CA TYR A 15 -0.22 -5.21 -9.81
C TYR A 15 1.18 -4.61 -9.60
N VAL A 16 2.00 -4.56 -10.64
CA VAL A 16 3.35 -4.02 -10.49
C VAL A 16 3.32 -2.50 -10.53
N ALA A 17 3.91 -1.88 -9.51
CA ALA A 17 3.97 -0.42 -9.42
C ALA A 17 4.89 0.17 -10.50
N GLY A 18 4.54 1.35 -11.00
CA GLY A 18 5.35 2.04 -11.99
C GLY A 18 5.19 1.55 -13.41
N LYS A 19 4.26 0.64 -13.67
CA LYS A 19 4.05 0.02 -14.98
C LYS A 19 2.68 0.31 -15.57
N GLY A 20 1.89 1.16 -14.94
CA GLY A 20 0.55 1.46 -15.42
C GLY A 20 -0.45 0.35 -15.20
N GLU A 21 -0.13 -0.62 -14.35
CA GLU A 21 -0.98 -1.78 -14.11
C GLU A 21 -2.02 -1.56 -13.01
N VAL A 22 -1.75 -0.66 -12.09
CA VAL A 22 -2.63 -0.43 -10.93
C VAL A 22 -3.97 0.15 -11.40
N PRO A 23 -5.10 -0.42 -10.95
CA PRO A 23 -6.40 0.11 -11.37
C PRO A 23 -6.59 1.58 -10.94
N PRO A 24 -7.15 2.43 -11.81
CA PRO A 24 -7.39 3.83 -11.48
C PRO A 24 -8.68 3.99 -10.67
N ILE A 25 -8.72 3.39 -9.49
CA ILE A 25 -9.89 3.36 -8.64
C ILE A 25 -9.66 4.09 -7.34
N ASN A 26 -10.75 4.54 -6.72
CA ASN A 26 -10.76 5.12 -5.39
C ASN A 26 -10.64 4.00 -4.37
N GLY A 27 -9.63 4.03 -3.54
CA GLY A 27 -9.46 2.94 -2.59
C GLY A 27 -8.20 3.00 -1.75
N VAL A 28 -7.89 1.84 -1.17
CA VAL A 28 -6.73 1.60 -0.34
C VAL A 28 -5.79 0.66 -1.08
N ALA A 29 -4.49 0.91 -0.97
CA ALA A 29 -3.48 0.06 -1.59
C ALA A 29 -2.45 -0.38 -0.56
N LEU A 30 -2.09 -1.65 -0.65
CA LEU A 30 -0.96 -2.21 0.11
C LEU A 30 0.24 -2.23 -0.82
N ILE A 31 1.36 -1.71 -0.33
CA ILE A 31 2.64 -1.73 -1.05
C ILE A 31 3.41 -2.92 -0.49
N VAL A 32 3.69 -3.91 -1.33
CA VAL A 32 4.13 -5.23 -0.89
C VAL A 32 5.40 -5.64 -1.61
N SER A 33 6.28 -6.31 -0.88
CA SER A 33 7.42 -7.03 -1.47
C SER A 33 7.16 -8.52 -1.31
N GLU A 34 7.05 -9.24 -2.42
CA GLU A 34 6.86 -10.68 -2.38
C GLU A 34 8.16 -11.38 -2.72
N ALA A 35 8.56 -12.34 -1.89
CA ALA A 35 9.81 -13.07 -2.06
C ALA A 35 9.55 -14.54 -1.75
N GLY A 36 9.44 -15.33 -2.82
CA GLY A 36 9.20 -16.75 -2.65
C GLY A 36 7.86 -17.03 -1.98
N GLU A 37 7.89 -17.63 -0.81
CA GLU A 37 6.68 -18.01 -0.08
C GLU A 37 6.13 -16.90 0.82
N GLY A 38 6.89 -15.83 1.00
CA GLY A 38 6.52 -14.78 1.93
C GLY A 38 6.19 -13.47 1.26
N ALA A 39 5.46 -12.64 1.98
CA ALA A 39 5.16 -11.28 1.55
C ALA A 39 5.37 -10.34 2.72
N MET A 40 5.97 -9.18 2.41
CA MET A 40 6.18 -8.14 3.41
C MET A 40 5.44 -6.90 2.97
N ILE A 41 4.62 -6.35 3.85
CA ILE A 41 3.93 -5.10 3.58
C ILE A 41 4.89 -3.96 3.91
N LEU A 42 5.25 -3.18 2.90
CA LEU A 42 6.18 -2.06 3.08
C LEU A 42 5.47 -0.80 3.53
N ALA A 43 4.26 -0.59 3.04
CA ALA A 43 3.47 0.60 3.34
C ALA A 43 2.01 0.37 2.97
N VAL A 44 1.15 1.27 3.41
CA VAL A 44 -0.26 1.31 3.04
C VAL A 44 -0.61 2.75 2.70
N THR A 45 -1.41 2.95 1.66
CA THR A 45 -1.81 4.28 1.23
C THR A 45 -3.22 4.26 0.66
N SER A 46 -3.75 5.43 0.35
CA SER A 46 -5.06 5.57 -0.27
C SER A 46 -5.07 6.74 -1.24
N GLY A 47 -6.05 6.78 -2.10
CA GLY A 47 -6.22 7.88 -3.04
C GLY A 47 -7.51 7.75 -3.83
N ASP A 48 -7.90 8.86 -4.46
CA ASP A 48 -9.07 8.87 -5.35
C ASP A 48 -8.81 8.09 -6.63
N ASN A 49 -7.55 8.02 -7.02
CA ASN A 49 -7.11 7.29 -8.21
C ASN A 49 -5.82 6.58 -7.84
N LEU A 50 -5.92 5.29 -7.53
CA LEU A 50 -4.77 4.53 -7.06
C LEU A 50 -3.65 4.44 -8.08
N LEU A 51 -3.97 4.38 -9.36
CA LEU A 51 -2.92 4.37 -10.39
C LEU A 51 -2.02 5.59 -10.27
N GLU A 52 -2.62 6.77 -10.19
CA GLU A 52 -1.85 8.01 -10.04
C GLU A 52 -1.15 8.08 -8.69
N THR A 53 -1.84 7.68 -7.64
CA THR A 53 -1.27 7.71 -6.29
C THR A 53 0.00 6.86 -6.20
N ILE A 54 -0.01 5.69 -6.81
CA ILE A 54 1.11 4.75 -6.74
C ILE A 54 2.21 5.13 -7.74
N ASP A 55 1.85 5.25 -9.03
CA ASP A 55 2.86 5.42 -10.07
C ASP A 55 3.54 6.79 -10.04
N ASN A 56 2.86 7.79 -9.49
CA ASN A 56 3.43 9.13 -9.34
C ASN A 56 3.88 9.44 -7.91
N SER A 57 3.91 8.43 -7.04
CA SER A 57 4.31 8.65 -5.66
C SER A 57 5.78 9.04 -5.55
N PRO A 58 6.11 10.07 -4.76
CA PRO A 58 7.49 10.41 -4.47
C PRO A 58 8.20 9.33 -3.64
N ASP A 59 7.44 8.41 -3.04
CA ASP A 59 7.99 7.32 -2.24
C ASP A 59 8.30 6.06 -3.05
N LEU A 60 7.95 6.04 -4.33
CA LEU A 60 8.17 4.86 -5.17
C LEU A 60 9.65 4.42 -5.20
N PRO A 61 10.64 5.32 -5.30
CA PRO A 61 12.04 4.91 -5.24
C PRO A 61 12.41 4.22 -3.93
N GLU A 62 11.86 4.67 -2.82
CA GLU A 62 12.11 4.05 -1.51
C GLU A 62 11.49 2.66 -1.44
N TRP A 63 10.26 2.52 -1.93
CA TRP A 63 9.61 1.21 -1.98
C TRP A 63 10.42 0.25 -2.83
N THR A 64 10.87 0.70 -3.99
CA THR A 64 11.68 -0.11 -4.89
C THR A 64 12.99 -0.55 -4.24
N ALA A 65 13.63 0.35 -3.50
CA ALA A 65 14.89 0.04 -2.83
C ALA A 65 14.72 -1.00 -1.72
N ASN A 66 13.53 -1.08 -1.13
CA ASN A 66 13.24 -2.01 -0.04
C ASN A 66 12.53 -3.29 -0.52
N ALA A 67 12.20 -3.37 -1.81
CA ALA A 67 11.50 -4.53 -2.35
C ALA A 67 12.46 -5.58 -2.87
N TYR A 68 12.07 -6.83 -2.74
CA TYR A 68 12.86 -7.95 -3.25
C TYR A 68 13.00 -7.82 -4.77
N ARG A 69 14.23 -7.82 -5.26
CA ARG A 69 14.57 -7.64 -6.68
C ARG A 69 14.06 -6.34 -7.28
N GLY A 70 13.75 -5.35 -6.45
CA GLY A 70 13.24 -4.08 -6.93
C GLY A 70 11.83 -4.12 -7.50
N VAL A 71 11.08 -5.19 -7.23
CA VAL A 71 9.71 -5.34 -7.72
C VAL A 71 8.73 -4.98 -6.60
N VAL A 72 7.93 -3.95 -6.83
CA VAL A 72 6.93 -3.50 -5.86
C VAL A 72 5.57 -3.99 -6.34
N ASP A 73 4.93 -4.84 -5.55
CA ASP A 73 3.62 -5.40 -5.85
C ASP A 73 2.54 -4.64 -5.09
N ILE A 74 1.44 -4.34 -5.77
CA ILE A 74 0.35 -3.55 -5.22
C ILE A 74 -0.90 -4.41 -5.12
N TYR A 75 -1.52 -4.40 -3.94
CA TYR A 75 -2.83 -5.01 -3.73
C TYR A 75 -3.82 -3.91 -3.39
N VAL A 76 -4.98 -3.93 -3.99
CA VAL A 76 -5.95 -2.83 -3.91
C VAL A 76 -7.29 -3.27 -3.34
N LEU A 77 -7.96 -2.32 -2.69
CA LEU A 77 -9.31 -2.51 -2.16
C LEU A 77 -10.12 -1.27 -2.47
N PRO A 78 -11.19 -1.38 -3.28
CA PRO A 78 -12.06 -0.23 -3.52
C PRO A 78 -12.72 0.24 -2.23
N MET A 79 -12.64 1.53 -1.95
CA MET A 79 -13.23 2.09 -0.74
C MET A 79 -13.27 3.61 -0.86
N GLU A 80 -14.35 4.22 -0.44
CA GLU A 80 -14.52 5.67 -0.49
C GLU A 80 -14.22 6.34 0.83
N LEU A 81 -13.98 7.66 0.79
CA LEU A 81 -13.87 8.47 2.00
C LEU A 81 -15.20 8.46 2.76
N PRO A 82 -15.17 8.57 4.09
CA PRO A 82 -13.97 8.69 4.94
C PRO A 82 -13.37 7.34 5.33
N MET A 83 -14.01 6.25 4.96
CA MET A 83 -13.62 4.91 5.41
C MET A 83 -12.23 4.50 4.95
N ARG A 84 -11.86 4.87 3.73
CA ARG A 84 -10.54 4.48 3.20
C ARG A 84 -9.40 5.05 4.05
N ASP A 85 -9.50 6.30 4.47
CA ASP A 85 -8.44 6.91 5.28
C ASP A 85 -8.42 6.35 6.69
N SER A 86 -9.59 6.00 7.22
CA SER A 86 -9.68 5.34 8.52
C SER A 86 -9.03 3.96 8.47
N LEU A 87 -9.23 3.23 7.37
CA LEU A 87 -8.62 1.91 7.22
C LEU A 87 -7.10 2.01 7.08
N VAL A 88 -6.61 2.96 6.29
CA VAL A 88 -5.17 3.18 6.15
C VAL A 88 -4.55 3.44 7.53
N LYS A 89 -5.16 4.33 8.29
CA LYS A 89 -4.67 4.67 9.61
C LYS A 89 -4.68 3.45 10.54
N SER A 90 -5.75 2.68 10.50
CA SER A 90 -5.88 1.48 11.32
C SER A 90 -4.81 0.45 10.97
N ILE A 91 -4.62 0.17 9.69
CA ILE A 91 -3.62 -0.80 9.25
C ILE A 91 -2.21 -0.33 9.64
N ALA A 92 -1.91 0.94 9.41
CA ALA A 92 -0.60 1.50 9.72
C ALA A 92 -0.30 1.45 11.21
N GLU A 93 -1.27 1.78 12.05
CA GLU A 93 -1.06 1.77 13.50
C GLU A 93 -0.88 0.37 14.05
N LYS A 94 -1.66 -0.60 13.56
CA LYS A 94 -1.52 -1.99 14.01
C LYS A 94 -0.18 -2.60 13.63
N ARG A 95 0.43 -2.10 12.56
CA ARG A 95 1.69 -2.63 12.04
C ARG A 95 2.85 -1.65 12.20
N LYS A 96 2.68 -0.68 13.06
CA LYS A 96 3.73 0.29 13.36
C LYS A 96 4.98 -0.46 13.83
N GLY A 97 6.11 -0.19 13.20
CA GLY A 97 7.34 -0.91 13.46
C GLY A 97 7.59 -2.07 12.51
N TYR A 98 6.57 -2.52 11.79
CA TYR A 98 6.71 -3.59 10.79
C TYR A 98 6.69 -3.05 9.37
N LEU A 99 6.13 -1.87 9.14
CA LEU A 99 6.06 -1.25 7.81
C LEU A 99 7.32 -0.44 7.56
N ARG A 100 8.18 -0.92 6.68
CA ARG A 100 9.48 -0.32 6.45
C ARG A 100 9.44 1.08 5.84
N CYS A 101 8.45 1.32 4.99
CA CYS A 101 8.39 2.56 4.20
C CYS A 101 7.24 3.47 4.60
N GLN A 102 6.55 3.15 5.68
CA GLN A 102 5.39 3.94 6.11
C GLN A 102 5.82 5.24 6.77
N LYS A 103 5.20 6.33 6.36
CA LYS A 103 5.41 7.63 6.98
C LYS A 103 4.33 7.84 8.06
N PHE A 104 4.75 8.27 9.24
CA PHE A 104 3.85 8.50 10.36
C PHE A 104 3.83 9.96 10.78
N GLU A 105 3.91 10.86 9.83
CA GLU A 105 4.01 12.30 10.11
C GLU A 105 2.82 12.83 10.91
N ALA A 106 1.63 12.35 10.61
CA ALA A 106 0.43 12.80 11.32
C ALA A 106 0.48 12.47 12.81
N ILE A 107 1.22 11.44 13.19
CA ILE A 107 1.37 11.06 14.59
C ILE A 107 2.27 12.03 15.33
N VAL A 108 3.29 12.52 14.64
CA VAL A 108 4.24 13.48 15.22
C VAL A 108 3.56 14.82 15.47
N ASP A 109 2.65 15.19 14.60
CA ASP A 109 1.99 16.50 14.65
C ASP A 109 0.99 16.61 15.79
N ASP A 110 0.67 15.54 16.46
CA ASP A 110 -0.29 15.51 17.55
C ASP A 110 0.31 16.00 18.89
N TRP A 111 1.53 16.42 18.88
CA TRP A 111 2.20 16.91 20.09
C TRP A 111 1.72 18.26 20.59
#